data_e4561e1893e62f8b48eeda3d5de73494
#
_entry.id   e4561e1893e62f8b48eeda3d5de73494
#
_cell.length_a   1.000
_cell.length_b   1.000
_cell.length_c   1.000
_cell.angle_alpha   90.00
_cell.angle_beta   90.00
_cell.angle_gamma   90.00
#
_symmetry.space_group_name_H-M   'P 1'
#
loop_
_entity.id
_entity.type
_entity.pdbx_description
1 polymer ?
#
loop_
_entity_poly.entity_id
_entity_poly.type
_entity_poly.pdbx_seq_one_letter_code
_entity_poly.pdbx_strand_id
1 'polypeptide(L)'
;MKLKLILCLCMLPLFFFFYEAQPQQFSNRYGMKMTQNEDGSYALLYAKKYAKFIDVNTIPDVMVPYTYQPDRLKSKDYKGVATKDIVYKKHKDYELILTVDFAETDKPAPFVVYIHGGGWARGDNGSSRSLSQYLAKQKGITGVRVSYTLAPQSDATVKVSIQDILDAVKYVQEHAAELNVNPACVGFLGTSAGAHLAAVAAMTVPGTKALVGYSGIYDLEKAAITMKTKDAQ
;
A
#
# COMPACT_ATOMS: atom_id res chain seq x y z
N MET A 1 -10.65 6.79 -21.39
CA MET A 1 -9.50 5.89 -21.15
C MET A 1 -9.81 5.10 -19.87
N LYS A 2 -9.98 3.79 -19.98
CA LYS A 2 -10.43 2.96 -18.83
C LYS A 2 -9.30 2.83 -17.80
N LEU A 3 -9.58 3.22 -16.56
CA LEU A 3 -8.74 2.95 -15.41
C LEU A 3 -8.56 1.42 -15.29
N LYS A 4 -7.33 0.92 -15.42
CA LYS A 4 -7.06 -0.48 -15.09
C LYS A 4 -6.92 -0.56 -13.57
N LEU A 5 -8.05 -0.81 -12.93
CA LEU A 5 -8.10 -1.12 -11.50
C LEU A 5 -7.49 -2.51 -11.32
N ILE A 6 -6.25 -2.58 -10.87
CA ILE A 6 -5.69 -3.83 -10.35
C ILE A 6 -6.12 -3.91 -8.90
N LEU A 7 -7.33 -4.43 -8.70
CA LEU A 7 -7.80 -4.76 -7.36
C LEU A 7 -7.04 -6.00 -6.90
N CYS A 8 -5.95 -5.80 -6.17
CA CYS A 8 -5.41 -6.89 -5.38
C CYS A 8 -6.32 -7.05 -4.16
N LEU A 9 -7.26 -7.98 -4.24
CA LEU A 9 -8.16 -8.34 -3.13
C LEU A 9 -7.32 -9.06 -2.07
N CYS A 10 -6.61 -8.31 -1.24
CA CYS A 10 -5.98 -8.85 -0.05
C CYS A 10 -6.87 -8.57 1.15
N MET A 11 -7.90 -9.35 1.30
CA MET A 11 -8.74 -9.40 2.49
C MET A 11 -8.12 -10.31 3.55
N LEU A 12 -6.79 -10.24 3.78
CA LEU A 12 -6.20 -10.85 4.99
C LEU A 12 -4.76 -10.35 5.15
N PRO A 13 -4.27 -10.12 6.37
CA PRO A 13 -2.90 -9.68 6.59
C PRO A 13 -1.93 -10.82 6.23
N LEU A 14 -1.06 -10.58 5.28
CA LEU A 14 0.10 -11.39 4.94
C LEU A 14 -0.19 -12.77 4.33
N PHE A 15 -0.53 -12.80 3.04
CA PHE A 15 -0.27 -13.99 2.26
C PHE A 15 1.14 -13.91 1.68
N PHE A 16 2.07 -14.66 2.29
CA PHE A 16 3.31 -15.04 1.64
C PHE A 16 3.09 -16.39 0.98
N PHE A 17 3.06 -16.39 -0.35
CA PHE A 17 3.07 -17.63 -1.10
C PHE A 17 4.52 -18.02 -1.35
N PHE A 18 4.85 -19.21 -0.92
CA PHE A 18 6.16 -19.81 -1.18
C PHE A 18 5.98 -20.86 -2.26
N TYR A 19 6.86 -20.85 -3.20
CA TYR A 19 7.01 -21.89 -4.19
C TYR A 19 8.28 -22.71 -3.93
N GLU A 20 8.15 -23.92 -3.97
CA GLU A 20 8.80 -25.09 -4.48
C GLU A 20 8.91 -26.30 -3.54
N ALA A 21 8.41 -27.39 -4.14
CA ALA A 21 8.89 -28.77 -4.03
C ALA A 21 9.18 -29.28 -2.62
N GLN A 22 8.21 -29.37 -1.82
CA GLN A 22 7.96 -30.38 -0.77
C GLN A 22 6.64 -29.98 -0.10
N PRO A 23 5.81 -30.90 0.36
CA PRO A 23 4.64 -30.56 1.16
C PRO A 23 5.11 -30.03 2.52
N GLN A 24 5.60 -28.81 2.56
CA GLN A 24 5.98 -28.15 3.80
C GLN A 24 4.72 -27.61 4.44
N GLN A 25 4.42 -28.14 5.61
CA GLN A 25 3.39 -27.60 6.47
C GLN A 25 3.90 -26.30 7.05
N PHE A 26 3.41 -25.17 6.54
CA PHE A 26 3.66 -23.88 7.18
C PHE A 26 2.60 -23.63 8.24
N SER A 27 2.98 -23.65 9.50
CA SER A 27 2.20 -23.01 10.55
C SER A 27 2.83 -21.67 10.84
N ASN A 28 2.07 -20.59 10.67
CA ASN A 28 2.48 -19.28 11.14
C ASN A 28 1.86 -19.02 12.53
N ARG A 29 2.23 -17.91 13.16
CA ARG A 29 1.68 -17.49 14.48
C ARG A 29 0.14 -17.36 14.52
N TYR A 30 -0.53 -17.44 13.38
CA TYR A 30 -1.99 -17.41 13.24
C TYR A 30 -2.59 -18.81 13.12
N GLY A 31 -1.77 -19.86 13.12
CA GLY A 31 -2.21 -21.26 13.02
C GLY A 31 -2.82 -21.62 11.67
N MET A 32 -2.42 -20.92 10.61
CA MET A 32 -2.82 -21.28 9.25
C MET A 32 -1.94 -22.41 8.73
N LYS A 33 -2.55 -23.39 8.09
CA LYS A 33 -1.87 -24.54 7.50
C LYS A 33 -2.25 -24.58 6.01
N MET A 34 -1.26 -24.69 5.16
CA MET A 34 -1.45 -24.84 3.72
C MET A 34 -1.07 -26.27 3.32
N THR A 35 -1.94 -26.95 2.59
CA THR A 35 -1.69 -28.28 2.02
C THR A 35 -1.86 -28.22 0.51
N GLN A 36 -1.00 -28.94 -0.21
CA GLN A 36 -1.16 -29.12 -1.64
C GLN A 36 -2.08 -30.32 -1.89
N ASN A 37 -3.06 -30.15 -2.75
CA ASN A 37 -3.95 -31.20 -3.20
C ASN A 37 -3.29 -32.03 -4.31
N GLU A 38 -3.85 -33.19 -4.63
CA GLU A 38 -3.32 -34.10 -5.66
C GLU A 38 -3.34 -33.49 -7.07
N ASP A 39 -4.23 -32.54 -7.32
CA ASP A 39 -4.34 -31.80 -8.59
C ASP A 39 -3.35 -30.62 -8.71
N GLY A 40 -2.47 -30.46 -7.71
CA GLY A 40 -1.51 -29.35 -7.65
C GLY A 40 -2.07 -28.04 -7.08
N SER A 41 -3.35 -27.95 -6.80
CA SER A 41 -3.97 -26.81 -6.11
C SER A 41 -3.61 -26.79 -4.62
N TYR A 42 -3.80 -25.63 -3.97
CA TYR A 42 -3.52 -25.49 -2.54
C TYR A 42 -4.79 -25.24 -1.75
N ALA A 43 -4.98 -26.00 -0.68
CA ALA A 43 -6.00 -25.75 0.32
C ALA A 43 -5.41 -24.98 1.51
N LEU A 44 -6.06 -23.88 1.88
CA LEU A 44 -5.69 -23.10 3.06
C LEU A 44 -6.59 -23.49 4.23
N LEU A 45 -5.99 -24.12 5.25
CA LEU A 45 -6.70 -24.47 6.47
C LEU A 45 -6.49 -23.39 7.53
N TYR A 46 -7.56 -22.74 7.90
CA TYR A 46 -7.56 -21.76 8.98
C TYR A 46 -7.64 -22.43 10.35
N ALA A 47 -6.97 -21.86 11.35
CA ALA A 47 -7.21 -22.27 12.72
C ALA A 47 -8.70 -22.07 13.06
N LYS A 48 -9.29 -23.04 13.76
CA LYS A 48 -10.72 -23.08 14.12
C LYS A 48 -11.24 -21.78 14.73
N LYS A 49 -10.38 -21.04 15.47
CA LYS A 49 -10.70 -19.74 16.07
C LYS A 49 -10.95 -18.61 15.07
N TYR A 50 -10.48 -18.72 13.84
CA TYR A 50 -10.69 -17.71 12.78
C TYR A 50 -11.77 -18.15 11.77
N ALA A 51 -12.14 -19.41 11.74
CA ALA A 51 -13.17 -19.94 10.83
C ALA A 51 -14.53 -19.24 11.00
N LYS A 52 -14.82 -18.70 12.19
CA LYS A 52 -16.03 -17.95 12.46
C LYS A 52 -16.08 -16.55 11.82
N PHE A 53 -14.96 -16.06 11.28
CA PHE A 53 -14.85 -14.72 10.67
C PHE A 53 -14.75 -14.77 9.14
N ILE A 54 -14.63 -15.96 8.57
CA ILE A 54 -14.43 -16.16 7.13
C ILE A 54 -15.44 -17.22 6.70
N ASP A 55 -16.37 -16.83 5.88
CA ASP A 55 -17.19 -17.78 5.15
C ASP A 55 -16.34 -18.40 4.04
N VAL A 56 -15.83 -19.59 4.30
CA VAL A 56 -14.98 -20.34 3.36
C VAL A 56 -15.70 -20.65 2.04
N ASN A 57 -17.03 -20.64 2.02
CA ASN A 57 -17.80 -20.84 0.80
C ASN A 57 -17.79 -19.63 -0.13
N THR A 58 -17.31 -18.48 0.36
CA THR A 58 -17.15 -17.25 -0.46
C THR A 58 -15.74 -17.11 -1.05
N ILE A 59 -14.82 -17.98 -0.69
CA ILE A 59 -13.47 -17.99 -1.29
C ILE A 59 -13.59 -18.69 -2.64
N PRO A 60 -13.22 -18.03 -3.75
CA PRO A 60 -13.24 -18.68 -5.06
C PRO A 60 -12.37 -19.95 -5.04
N ASP A 61 -12.89 -21.06 -5.58
CA ASP A 61 -12.17 -22.34 -5.69
C ASP A 61 -10.91 -22.28 -6.58
N VAL A 62 -10.68 -21.13 -7.21
CA VAL A 62 -9.53 -20.90 -8.08
C VAL A 62 -8.52 -20.01 -7.36
N MET A 63 -7.75 -20.57 -6.46
CA MET A 63 -6.43 -20.00 -6.19
C MET A 63 -5.51 -20.46 -7.32
N VAL A 64 -5.38 -19.63 -8.34
CA VAL A 64 -4.35 -19.84 -9.36
C VAL A 64 -3.00 -19.93 -8.64
N PRO A 65 -2.23 -21.01 -8.81
CA PRO A 65 -0.91 -21.10 -8.19
C PRO A 65 -0.06 -19.95 -8.74
N TYR A 66 0.12 -18.93 -7.92
CA TYR A 66 0.98 -17.83 -8.25
C TYR A 66 2.40 -18.26 -7.88
N THR A 67 3.20 -18.56 -8.89
CA THR A 67 4.63 -18.80 -8.71
C THR A 67 5.33 -17.48 -8.41
N TYR A 68 5.12 -16.95 -7.22
CA TYR A 68 5.85 -15.80 -6.73
C TYR A 68 7.04 -16.31 -5.92
N GLN A 69 8.21 -16.23 -6.50
CA GLN A 69 9.43 -16.19 -5.73
C GLN A 69 9.60 -14.75 -5.26
N PRO A 70 9.44 -14.45 -3.96
CA PRO A 70 9.85 -13.17 -3.47
C PRO A 70 11.38 -13.12 -3.54
N ASP A 71 11.91 -12.64 -4.64
CA ASP A 71 13.24 -12.08 -4.60
C ASP A 71 13.19 -10.96 -3.57
N ARG A 72 13.64 -11.28 -2.35
CA ARG A 72 13.76 -10.25 -1.31
C ARG A 72 14.62 -9.16 -1.90
N LEU A 73 14.10 -7.95 -1.95
CA LEU A 73 14.84 -6.79 -2.41
C LEU A 73 16.18 -6.76 -1.68
N LYS A 74 17.26 -7.03 -2.41
CA LYS A 74 18.62 -6.97 -1.85
C LYS A 74 19.01 -5.51 -1.78
N SER A 75 19.73 -5.12 -0.74
CA SER A 75 20.08 -3.71 -0.54
C SER A 75 20.82 -3.10 -1.74
N LYS A 76 21.57 -3.91 -2.52
CA LYS A 76 22.21 -3.48 -3.77
C LYS A 76 21.23 -3.02 -4.84
N ASP A 77 19.97 -3.51 -4.79
CA ASP A 77 18.96 -3.26 -5.83
C ASP A 77 18.29 -1.89 -5.65
N TYR A 78 18.45 -1.25 -4.49
CA TYR A 78 17.82 0.03 -4.19
C TYR A 78 18.73 1.06 -3.48
N LYS A 79 19.90 0.68 -2.97
CA LYS A 79 20.84 1.64 -2.38
C LYS A 79 21.38 2.63 -3.41
N GLY A 80 21.63 3.85 -2.94
CA GLY A 80 22.27 4.90 -3.75
C GLY A 80 21.28 5.75 -4.55
N VAL A 81 19.97 5.51 -4.41
CA VAL A 81 18.95 6.38 -5.02
C VAL A 81 19.01 7.78 -4.38
N ALA A 82 19.04 8.81 -5.20
CA ALA A 82 18.94 10.19 -4.75
C ALA A 82 17.59 10.43 -4.09
N THR A 83 17.61 11.06 -2.91
CA THR A 83 16.41 11.30 -2.10
C THR A 83 16.37 12.74 -1.63
N LYS A 84 15.18 13.35 -1.60
CA LYS A 84 14.96 14.71 -1.08
C LYS A 84 13.72 14.73 -0.21
N ASP A 85 13.84 15.26 1.00
CA ASP A 85 12.71 15.58 1.87
C ASP A 85 12.24 17.00 1.58
N ILE A 86 10.92 17.16 1.48
CA ILE A 86 10.27 18.41 1.13
C ILE A 86 9.10 18.64 2.08
N VAL A 87 9.06 19.79 2.74
CA VAL A 87 7.86 20.23 3.47
C VAL A 87 6.85 20.71 2.44
N TYR A 88 5.80 19.96 2.23
CA TYR A 88 4.76 20.29 1.25
C TYR A 88 3.57 21.02 1.88
N LYS A 89 3.41 20.90 3.20
CA LYS A 89 2.33 21.56 3.93
C LYS A 89 2.74 21.90 5.36
N LYS A 90 2.32 23.07 5.83
CA LYS A 90 2.52 23.52 7.23
C LYS A 90 1.17 23.66 7.90
N HIS A 91 1.00 22.98 9.01
CA HIS A 91 -0.05 23.22 9.98
C HIS A 91 0.47 24.14 11.10
N LYS A 92 -0.41 24.55 12.01
CA LYS A 92 -0.01 25.46 13.10
C LYS A 92 1.12 24.89 13.96
N ASP A 93 1.04 23.61 14.30
CA ASP A 93 1.91 22.99 15.30
C ASP A 93 2.81 21.86 14.71
N TYR A 94 2.70 21.57 13.40
CA TYR A 94 3.49 20.54 12.73
C TYR A 94 3.62 20.77 11.24
N GLU A 95 4.59 20.11 10.65
CA GLU A 95 4.83 20.14 9.19
C GLU A 95 4.64 18.74 8.60
N LEU A 96 4.11 18.69 7.39
CA LEU A 96 3.99 17.46 6.62
C LEU A 96 5.05 17.40 5.53
N ILE A 97 5.72 16.26 5.48
CA ILE A 97 6.87 16.02 4.62
C ILE A 97 6.50 14.97 3.57
N LEU A 98 6.92 15.20 2.35
CA LEU A 98 7.07 14.17 1.35
C LEU A 98 8.54 13.91 1.08
N THR A 99 8.89 12.64 0.88
CA THR A 99 10.23 12.22 0.48
C THR A 99 10.17 11.75 -0.97
N VAL A 100 10.95 12.38 -1.83
CA VAL A 100 11.09 11.99 -3.23
C VAL A 100 12.28 11.08 -3.38
N ASP A 101 12.07 9.86 -3.89
CA ASP A 101 13.12 8.94 -4.33
C ASP A 101 13.21 9.05 -5.86
N PHE A 102 14.23 9.74 -6.36
CA PHE A 102 14.32 10.09 -7.79
C PHE A 102 14.63 8.91 -8.68
N ALA A 103 13.87 8.77 -9.76
CA ALA A 103 14.19 7.82 -10.82
C ALA A 103 15.49 8.22 -11.53
N GLU A 104 16.32 7.23 -11.86
CA GLU A 104 17.51 7.41 -12.66
C GLU A 104 17.13 7.47 -14.16
N THR A 105 16.66 8.64 -14.63
CA THR A 105 16.20 8.85 -16.00
C THR A 105 16.35 10.30 -16.43
N ASP A 106 16.68 10.51 -17.72
CA ASP A 106 16.79 11.84 -18.35
C ASP A 106 15.43 12.42 -18.77
N LYS A 107 14.36 11.61 -18.71
CA LYS A 107 13.01 12.02 -19.11
C LYS A 107 12.12 12.14 -17.88
N PRO A 108 11.10 13.02 -17.92
CA PRO A 108 10.12 13.10 -16.84
C PRO A 108 9.52 11.73 -16.53
N ALA A 109 9.80 11.21 -15.32
CA ALA A 109 9.42 9.87 -14.89
C ALA A 109 7.94 9.81 -14.50
N PRO A 110 7.24 8.68 -14.70
CA PRO A 110 6.03 8.42 -13.96
C PRO A 110 6.34 8.39 -12.46
N PHE A 111 5.36 8.72 -11.62
CA PHE A 111 5.59 8.67 -10.18
C PHE A 111 4.52 7.89 -9.43
N VAL A 112 4.92 7.31 -8.29
CA VAL A 112 4.04 6.58 -7.38
C VAL A 112 4.04 7.25 -6.02
N VAL A 113 2.86 7.55 -5.52
CA VAL A 113 2.63 8.10 -4.17
C VAL A 113 2.43 6.93 -3.20
N TYR A 114 3.32 6.82 -2.21
CA TYR A 114 3.29 5.79 -1.18
C TYR A 114 2.67 6.35 0.10
N ILE A 115 1.60 5.71 0.54
CA ILE A 115 0.80 6.15 1.69
C ILE A 115 0.83 5.07 2.76
N HIS A 116 1.44 5.39 3.89
CA HIS A 116 1.64 4.43 4.97
C HIS A 116 0.34 4.10 5.71
N GLY A 117 0.32 2.91 6.31
CA GLY A 117 -0.74 2.49 7.23
C GLY A 117 -0.52 3.01 8.65
N GLY A 118 -1.30 2.50 9.59
CA GLY A 118 -1.17 2.81 11.01
C GLY A 118 -2.46 3.33 11.65
N GLY A 119 -3.62 3.00 11.07
CA GLY A 119 -4.94 3.32 11.61
C GLY A 119 -5.22 4.83 11.69
N TRP A 120 -4.63 5.62 10.78
CA TRP A 120 -4.69 7.10 10.78
C TRP A 120 -4.13 7.75 12.05
N ALA A 121 -3.47 7.00 12.94
CA ALA A 121 -2.99 7.46 14.25
C ALA A 121 -1.46 7.36 14.42
N ARG A 122 -0.77 6.64 13.56
CA ARG A 122 0.67 6.40 13.63
C ARG A 122 1.25 6.03 12.26
N GLY A 123 2.57 5.98 12.19
CA GLY A 123 3.32 5.67 10.97
C GLY A 123 4.06 6.89 10.44
N ASP A 124 4.87 6.66 9.44
CA ASP A 124 5.67 7.68 8.77
C ASP A 124 5.96 7.30 7.32
N ASN A 125 6.50 8.25 6.57
CA ASN A 125 6.88 8.11 5.17
C ASN A 125 8.10 7.19 4.92
N GLY A 126 8.71 6.62 5.96
CA GLY A 126 9.80 5.64 5.85
C GLY A 126 9.35 4.23 5.50
N SER A 127 8.06 3.91 5.70
CA SER A 127 7.53 2.54 5.65
C SER A 127 7.75 1.82 4.32
N SER A 128 7.71 2.51 3.18
CA SER A 128 7.82 1.93 1.84
C SER A 128 9.16 2.24 1.16
N ARG A 129 10.17 2.67 1.93
CA ARG A 129 11.45 3.13 1.39
C ARG A 129 12.09 2.16 0.40
N SER A 130 12.27 0.90 0.79
CA SER A 130 12.95 -0.09 -0.05
C SER A 130 12.25 -0.33 -1.38
N LEU A 131 10.93 -0.41 -1.37
CA LEU A 131 10.14 -0.58 -2.58
C LEU A 131 10.17 0.67 -3.45
N SER A 132 10.02 1.84 -2.85
CA SER A 132 10.08 3.13 -3.54
C SER A 132 11.43 3.31 -4.25
N GLN A 133 12.52 3.11 -3.53
CA GLN A 133 13.88 3.20 -4.08
C GLN A 133 14.18 2.11 -5.11
N TYR A 134 13.65 0.90 -4.92
CA TYR A 134 13.78 -0.16 -5.92
C TYR A 134 13.11 0.22 -7.24
N LEU A 135 11.88 0.73 -7.20
CA LEU A 135 11.17 1.15 -8.41
C LEU A 135 11.83 2.35 -9.07
N ALA A 136 12.37 3.28 -8.28
CA ALA A 136 13.13 4.42 -8.80
C ALA A 136 14.38 3.95 -9.58
N LYS A 137 15.16 3.07 -8.98
CA LYS A 137 16.42 2.59 -9.55
C LYS A 137 16.25 1.60 -10.70
N GLN A 138 15.33 0.65 -10.55
CA GLN A 138 15.23 -0.49 -11.47
C GLN A 138 14.15 -0.32 -12.54
N LYS A 139 13.21 0.60 -12.33
CA LYS A 139 12.04 0.75 -13.21
C LYS A 139 11.84 2.16 -13.74
N GLY A 140 12.68 3.11 -13.34
CA GLY A 140 12.55 4.50 -13.77
C GLY A 140 11.25 5.15 -13.29
N ILE A 141 10.76 4.78 -12.11
CA ILE A 141 9.52 5.30 -11.53
C ILE A 141 9.88 6.07 -10.26
N THR A 142 9.71 7.38 -10.28
CA THR A 142 9.96 8.23 -9.10
C THR A 142 9.00 7.86 -7.97
N GLY A 143 9.55 7.65 -6.77
CA GLY A 143 8.76 7.41 -5.57
C GLY A 143 8.49 8.69 -4.80
N VAL A 144 7.26 8.87 -4.33
CA VAL A 144 6.86 9.99 -3.46
C VAL A 144 6.24 9.39 -2.21
N ARG A 145 7.01 9.32 -1.13
CA ARG A 145 6.55 8.80 0.16
C ARG A 145 6.02 9.95 1.00
N VAL A 146 4.76 9.90 1.42
CA VAL A 146 4.09 11.03 2.06
C VAL A 146 3.80 10.78 3.53
N SER A 147 3.97 11.80 4.36
CA SER A 147 3.33 11.90 5.67
C SER A 147 1.99 12.61 5.54
N TYR A 148 1.08 12.35 6.43
CA TYR A 148 -0.24 12.99 6.51
C TYR A 148 -0.65 13.16 7.97
N THR A 149 -1.62 14.03 8.23
CA THR A 149 -2.14 14.30 9.56
C THR A 149 -2.65 13.04 10.25
N LEU A 150 -2.13 12.77 11.46
CA LEU A 150 -2.44 11.60 12.28
C LEU A 150 -3.33 12.00 13.47
N ALA A 151 -4.14 11.07 13.96
CA ALA A 151 -5.13 11.30 15.00
C ALA A 151 -4.64 12.03 16.29
N PRO A 152 -3.39 11.89 16.74
CA PRO A 152 -2.88 12.68 17.87
C PRO A 152 -2.73 14.18 17.61
N GLN A 153 -2.76 14.62 16.36
CA GLN A 153 -2.61 16.03 16.00
C GLN A 153 -3.93 16.80 16.21
N SER A 154 -3.83 18.09 16.51
CA SER A 154 -4.94 18.90 17.01
C SER A 154 -6.15 19.04 16.08
N ASP A 155 -5.92 18.92 14.78
CA ASP A 155 -6.95 19.08 13.73
C ASP A 155 -7.26 17.77 12.99
N ALA A 156 -6.82 16.62 13.56
CA ALA A 156 -6.88 15.32 12.92
C ALA A 156 -8.31 14.84 12.66
N THR A 157 -8.60 14.63 11.41
CA THR A 157 -9.75 13.86 10.93
C THR A 157 -9.34 13.07 9.68
N VAL A 158 -10.07 12.02 9.35
CA VAL A 158 -9.81 11.28 8.10
C VAL A 158 -9.96 12.20 6.86
N LYS A 159 -10.83 13.21 6.92
CA LYS A 159 -10.97 14.20 5.86
C LYS A 159 -9.72 15.05 5.69
N VAL A 160 -9.11 15.46 6.81
CA VAL A 160 -7.84 16.21 6.79
C VAL A 160 -6.73 15.33 6.21
N SER A 161 -6.61 14.08 6.65
CA SER A 161 -5.63 13.14 6.08
C SER A 161 -5.83 12.93 4.56
N ILE A 162 -7.06 12.85 4.07
CA ILE A 162 -7.37 12.77 2.63
C ILE A 162 -6.89 14.04 1.93
N GLN A 163 -7.22 15.21 2.47
CA GLN A 163 -6.83 16.48 1.87
C GLN A 163 -5.30 16.64 1.82
N ASP A 164 -4.58 16.18 2.86
CA ASP A 164 -3.13 16.20 2.87
C ASP A 164 -2.53 15.37 1.73
N ILE A 165 -3.09 14.18 1.45
CA ILE A 165 -2.64 13.37 0.32
C ILE A 165 -2.90 14.09 -1.01
N LEU A 166 -4.06 14.72 -1.17
CA LEU A 166 -4.38 15.48 -2.38
C LEU A 166 -3.45 16.69 -2.54
N ASP A 167 -3.15 17.41 -1.45
CA ASP A 167 -2.21 18.52 -1.43
C ASP A 167 -0.78 18.09 -1.78
N ALA A 168 -0.33 16.92 -1.27
CA ALA A 168 0.96 16.37 -1.61
C ALA A 168 1.07 16.03 -3.10
N VAL A 169 0.04 15.43 -3.69
CA VAL A 169 0.00 15.12 -5.13
C VAL A 169 0.01 16.40 -5.95
N LYS A 170 -0.80 17.37 -5.56
CA LYS A 170 -0.85 18.69 -6.20
C LYS A 170 0.52 19.36 -6.18
N TYR A 171 1.18 19.35 -5.01
CA TYR A 171 2.54 19.88 -4.88
C TYR A 171 3.50 19.25 -5.90
N VAL A 172 3.51 17.91 -5.98
CA VAL A 172 4.37 17.18 -6.93
C VAL A 172 4.06 17.54 -8.38
N GLN A 173 2.77 17.67 -8.73
CA GLN A 173 2.35 18.06 -10.09
C GLN A 173 2.73 19.49 -10.43
N GLU A 174 2.62 20.42 -9.51
CA GLU A 174 3.01 21.83 -9.68
C GLU A 174 4.53 22.02 -9.78
N HIS A 175 5.31 21.12 -9.14
CA HIS A 175 6.77 21.15 -9.17
C HIS A 175 7.35 20.06 -10.10
N ALA A 176 6.55 19.60 -11.07
CA ALA A 176 6.89 18.46 -11.92
C ALA A 176 8.22 18.61 -12.68
N ALA A 177 8.52 19.82 -13.15
CA ALA A 177 9.77 20.12 -13.86
C ALA A 177 10.99 20.02 -12.92
N GLU A 178 10.89 20.57 -11.71
CA GLU A 178 11.95 20.49 -10.70
C GLU A 178 12.21 19.05 -10.25
N LEU A 179 11.12 18.26 -10.09
CA LEU A 179 11.17 16.89 -9.61
C LEU A 179 11.39 15.85 -10.73
N ASN A 180 11.54 16.32 -11.97
CA ASN A 180 11.67 15.47 -13.16
C ASN A 180 10.60 14.37 -13.23
N VAL A 181 9.32 14.72 -12.98
CA VAL A 181 8.19 13.78 -13.06
C VAL A 181 7.19 14.19 -14.14
N ASN A 182 6.49 13.21 -14.68
CA ASN A 182 5.36 13.43 -15.57
C ASN A 182 4.07 13.66 -14.75
N PRO A 183 3.54 14.89 -14.65
CA PRO A 183 2.37 15.19 -13.83
C PRO A 183 1.09 14.44 -14.25
N ALA A 184 1.03 13.97 -15.49
CA ALA A 184 -0.10 13.23 -16.04
C ALA A 184 0.02 11.70 -15.83
N CYS A 185 1.04 11.23 -15.12
CA CYS A 185 1.30 9.80 -14.93
C CYS A 185 1.58 9.47 -13.47
N VAL A 186 0.52 9.41 -12.66
CA VAL A 186 0.59 9.10 -11.23
C VAL A 186 0.00 7.73 -10.91
N GLY A 187 0.65 7.00 -10.01
CA GLY A 187 0.14 5.80 -9.36
C GLY A 187 0.05 6.00 -7.85
N PHE A 188 -0.75 5.19 -7.20
CA PHE A 188 -0.91 5.18 -5.75
C PHE A 188 -0.64 3.80 -5.18
N LEU A 189 0.08 3.75 -4.08
CA LEU A 189 0.28 2.54 -3.29
C LEU A 189 0.04 2.86 -1.82
N GLY A 190 -0.87 2.11 -1.20
CA GLY A 190 -1.18 2.31 0.20
C GLY A 190 -1.35 1.00 0.96
N THR A 191 -1.15 1.06 2.28
CA THR A 191 -1.32 -0.09 3.18
C THR A 191 -2.31 0.26 4.29
N SER A 192 -3.28 -0.63 4.57
CA SER A 192 -4.26 -0.46 5.65
C SER A 192 -4.99 0.90 5.54
N ALA A 193 -4.92 1.76 6.55
CA ALA A 193 -5.43 3.13 6.50
C ALA A 193 -4.92 3.91 5.28
N GLY A 194 -3.64 3.74 4.90
CA GLY A 194 -3.07 4.34 3.70
C GLY A 194 -3.68 3.81 2.40
N ALA A 195 -4.13 2.56 2.37
CA ALA A 195 -4.83 2.02 1.19
C ALA A 195 -6.22 2.67 1.00
N HIS A 196 -6.92 2.99 2.09
CA HIS A 196 -8.13 3.79 2.04
C HIS A 196 -7.86 5.18 1.44
N LEU A 197 -6.84 5.89 1.97
CA LEU A 197 -6.46 7.22 1.47
C LEU A 197 -6.01 7.16 0.00
N ALA A 198 -5.24 6.13 -0.37
CA ALA A 198 -4.80 5.88 -1.75
C ALA A 198 -5.98 5.68 -2.70
N ALA A 199 -7.02 4.94 -2.28
CA ALA A 199 -8.20 4.71 -3.10
C ALA A 199 -8.97 6.01 -3.35
N VAL A 200 -9.16 6.84 -2.32
CA VAL A 200 -9.82 8.14 -2.48
C VAL A 200 -9.00 9.05 -3.42
N ALA A 201 -7.69 9.12 -3.22
CA ALA A 201 -6.81 9.93 -4.08
C ALA A 201 -6.84 9.43 -5.53
N ALA A 202 -6.77 8.12 -5.74
CA ALA A 202 -6.78 7.52 -7.09
C ALA A 202 -8.08 7.80 -7.86
N MET A 203 -9.21 7.90 -7.16
CA MET A 203 -10.51 8.25 -7.77
C MET A 203 -10.67 9.75 -8.01
N THR A 204 -9.91 10.59 -7.29
CA THR A 204 -10.04 12.05 -7.32
C THR A 204 -9.02 12.72 -8.25
N VAL A 205 -7.79 12.19 -8.28
CA VAL A 205 -6.68 12.84 -9.00
C VAL A 205 -6.71 12.53 -10.50
N PRO A 206 -6.80 13.54 -11.38
CA PRO A 206 -6.63 13.34 -12.82
C PRO A 206 -5.24 12.78 -13.14
N GLY A 207 -5.17 11.96 -14.17
CA GLY A 207 -3.89 11.35 -14.57
C GLY A 207 -3.52 10.08 -13.82
N THR A 208 -4.34 9.61 -12.89
CA THR A 208 -4.14 8.34 -12.19
C THR A 208 -4.09 7.17 -13.17
N LYS A 209 -3.03 6.35 -13.11
CA LYS A 209 -2.78 5.19 -13.97
C LYS A 209 -2.91 3.87 -13.23
N ALA A 210 -2.62 3.86 -11.94
CA ALA A 210 -2.59 2.63 -11.13
C ALA A 210 -2.95 2.91 -9.67
N LEU A 211 -3.56 1.91 -9.04
CA LEU A 211 -3.77 1.86 -7.60
C LEU A 211 -3.40 0.47 -7.09
N VAL A 212 -2.59 0.42 -6.05
CA VAL A 212 -2.30 -0.80 -5.29
C VAL A 212 -2.67 -0.56 -3.82
N GLY A 213 -3.61 -1.33 -3.32
CA GLY A 213 -4.05 -1.26 -1.92
C GLY A 213 -3.79 -2.57 -1.18
N TYR A 214 -2.96 -2.53 -0.15
CA TYR A 214 -2.71 -3.66 0.73
C TYR A 214 -3.59 -3.57 1.99
N SER A 215 -4.46 -4.57 2.20
CA SER A 215 -5.31 -4.68 3.40
C SER A 215 -6.10 -3.39 3.70
N GLY A 216 -6.66 -2.77 2.66
CA GLY A 216 -7.39 -1.51 2.78
C GLY A 216 -8.76 -1.66 3.46
N ILE A 217 -9.16 -0.62 4.19
CA ILE A 217 -10.49 -0.50 4.80
C ILE A 217 -11.29 0.45 3.91
N TYR A 218 -12.22 -0.09 3.12
CA TYR A 218 -12.97 0.71 2.14
C TYR A 218 -14.43 0.97 2.54
N ASP A 219 -14.91 0.29 3.57
CA ASP A 219 -16.21 0.49 4.21
C ASP A 219 -15.98 0.88 5.68
N LEU A 220 -15.88 2.17 5.92
CA LEU A 220 -15.58 2.71 7.26
C LEU A 220 -16.75 2.52 8.22
N GLU A 221 -17.98 2.55 7.75
CA GLU A 221 -19.18 2.35 8.59
C GLU A 221 -19.22 0.92 9.12
N LYS A 222 -19.07 -0.06 8.24
CA LYS A 222 -19.00 -1.48 8.61
C LYS A 222 -17.80 -1.80 9.49
N ALA A 223 -16.65 -1.21 9.22
CA ALA A 223 -15.46 -1.36 10.06
C ALA A 223 -15.70 -0.82 11.47
N ALA A 224 -16.32 0.35 11.62
CA ALA A 224 -16.65 0.95 12.92
C ALA A 224 -17.62 0.09 13.73
N ILE A 225 -18.64 -0.48 13.11
CA ILE A 225 -19.58 -1.42 13.75
C ILE A 225 -18.85 -2.65 14.25
N THR A 226 -17.97 -3.23 13.42
CA THR A 226 -17.20 -4.43 13.75
C THR A 226 -16.23 -4.19 14.92
N MET A 227 -15.63 -3.00 15.02
CA MET A 227 -14.76 -2.62 16.13
C MET A 227 -15.54 -2.48 17.44
N LYS A 228 -16.68 -1.78 17.43
CA LYS A 228 -17.53 -1.61 18.62
C LYS A 228 -18.04 -2.93 19.20
N THR A 229 -18.35 -3.91 18.36
CA THR A 229 -18.82 -5.23 18.81
C THR A 229 -17.70 -6.09 19.41
N LYS A 230 -16.42 -5.80 19.13
CA LYS A 230 -15.27 -6.48 19.75
C LYS A 230 -14.94 -5.96 21.13
N ASP A 231 -15.15 -4.68 21.38
CA ASP A 231 -14.90 -4.06 22.70
C ASP A 231 -16.02 -4.38 23.71
N ALA A 232 -17.13 -4.96 23.24
CA ALA A 232 -18.30 -5.34 24.07
C ALA A 232 -18.31 -6.86 24.42
N GLN A 233 -17.28 -7.62 24.09
CA GLN A 233 -17.08 -9.05 24.42
C GLN A 233 -15.80 -9.25 25.25
#